data_bd6e5e62ad246cab96c37d0f9d7f9e8f
#
_entry.id   bd6e5e62ad246cab96c37d0f9d7f9e8f
#
_cell.length_a   1.000
_cell.length_b   1.000
_cell.length_c   1.000
_cell.angle_alpha   90.00
_cell.angle_beta   90.00
_cell.angle_gamma   90.00
#
_symmetry.space_group_name_H-M   'P 1'
#
loop_
_entity.id
_entity.type
_entity.pdbx_description
1 polymer ?
#
loop_
_entity_poly.entity_id
_entity_poly.type
_entity_poly.pdbx_seq_one_letter_code
_entity_poly.pdbx_strand_id
1 'polypeptide(L)'
;MNETNEQPKKRPSAGFRKGRGLVRSFLHNSSLIPALFLLAAVCLAAVLLWLLWTFVPRAPVRWGILSACTGLCALAGLWVYRQRRQTDRFADELCETLDALLSDRRPRLSHPYDDSLASRVQGKLMQYYEFANEGRLQSRRDKETIQGLVSDISHQVKTPIANIRMFAEILQKHNLSDEQRNTFLATMTEQIDKLDFLLQSLIKMSRLETGTFVLHMAEGRLNETIARAMSTVWTKAEQKGICLSADCADDVSVQHDPRWTAEALGNILDNAVKYTPEGGSVSVSVRPWQFYTRIDITDTGIGIPEEHYHDVFRRFYRGEEAAAMEGVGLGLYLANGIITRQKGYISVASKVGKGTTFSIYLLS
;
A
#
# COMPACT_ATOMS: atom_id res chain seq x y z
N MET A 1 19.70 -33.56 -3.66
CA MET A 1 20.31 -32.90 -4.81
C MET A 1 19.93 -31.44 -4.71
N ASN A 2 20.90 -30.63 -4.22
CA ASN A 2 20.75 -29.18 -4.01
C ASN A 2 21.04 -28.47 -5.32
N GLU A 3 20.05 -27.86 -5.92
CA GLU A 3 20.27 -26.86 -6.97
C GLU A 3 20.17 -25.46 -6.34
N THR A 4 21.33 -24.88 -6.10
CA THR A 4 21.52 -23.47 -5.72
C THR A 4 21.24 -22.61 -6.93
N ASN A 5 20.13 -21.89 -6.90
CA ASN A 5 19.72 -20.94 -7.93
C ASN A 5 20.51 -19.61 -7.74
N GLU A 6 21.71 -19.54 -8.34
CA GLU A 6 22.49 -18.31 -8.43
C GLU A 6 21.84 -17.36 -9.44
N GLN A 7 21.26 -16.27 -8.96
CA GLN A 7 20.84 -15.16 -9.80
C GLN A 7 22.08 -14.49 -10.46
N PRO A 8 22.06 -14.20 -11.76
CA PRO A 8 23.18 -13.58 -12.45
C PRO A 8 23.37 -12.14 -11.96
N LYS A 9 24.57 -11.86 -11.40
CA LYS A 9 25.04 -10.50 -11.09
C LYS A 9 24.97 -9.63 -12.35
N LYS A 10 24.00 -8.70 -12.42
CA LYS A 10 23.94 -7.68 -13.47
C LYS A 10 25.21 -6.83 -13.42
N ARG A 11 26.04 -6.92 -14.45
CA ARG A 11 27.18 -6.03 -14.68
C ARG A 11 26.67 -4.60 -14.87
N PRO A 12 27.28 -3.58 -14.26
CA PRO A 12 26.86 -2.20 -14.44
C PRO A 12 26.97 -1.79 -15.90
N SER A 13 25.90 -1.21 -16.44
CA SER A 13 25.77 -0.81 -17.84
C SER A 13 26.81 0.26 -18.23
N ALA A 14 27.28 0.22 -19.49
CA ALA A 14 28.29 1.12 -20.06
C ALA A 14 27.99 2.63 -19.92
N GLY A 15 26.75 3.03 -19.66
CA GLY A 15 26.33 4.41 -19.35
C GLY A 15 26.95 4.95 -18.06
N PHE A 16 27.29 4.07 -17.11
CA PHE A 16 27.78 4.41 -15.80
C PHE A 16 29.22 4.97 -15.78
N ARG A 17 30.07 4.48 -16.72
CA ARG A 17 31.43 4.99 -16.90
C ARG A 17 31.46 6.39 -17.52
N LYS A 18 30.46 6.76 -18.32
CA LYS A 18 30.33 8.10 -18.95
C LYS A 18 29.96 9.19 -17.93
N GLY A 19 29.15 8.91 -16.90
CA GLY A 19 28.77 9.88 -15.89
C GLY A 19 29.96 10.34 -15.01
N ARG A 20 30.81 9.40 -14.58
CA ARG A 20 32.04 9.75 -13.83
C ARG A 20 33.02 10.58 -14.66
N GLY A 21 33.10 10.36 -15.96
CA GLY A 21 33.92 11.17 -16.87
C GLY A 21 33.41 12.60 -17.00
N LEU A 22 32.10 12.80 -17.08
CA LEU A 22 31.47 14.12 -17.22
C LEU A 22 31.61 14.97 -15.95
N VAL A 23 31.35 14.42 -14.77
CA VAL A 23 31.52 15.12 -13.48
C VAL A 23 33.00 15.47 -13.25
N ARG A 24 33.95 14.57 -13.52
CA ARG A 24 35.37 14.82 -13.45
C ARG A 24 35.84 15.87 -14.46
N SER A 25 35.31 15.86 -15.67
CA SER A 25 35.59 16.86 -16.71
C SER A 25 35.06 18.25 -16.34
N PHE A 26 33.87 18.33 -15.75
CA PHE A 26 33.27 19.59 -15.29
C PHE A 26 34.06 20.19 -14.10
N LEU A 27 34.48 19.35 -13.17
CA LEU A 27 35.33 19.76 -12.03
C LEU A 27 36.76 20.15 -12.48
N HIS A 28 37.28 19.52 -13.52
CA HIS A 28 38.58 19.89 -14.08
C HIS A 28 38.52 21.27 -14.78
N ASN A 29 37.41 21.60 -15.43
CA ASN A 29 37.20 22.89 -16.09
C ASN A 29 36.98 24.04 -15.08
N SER A 30 36.37 23.76 -13.91
CA SER A 30 36.22 24.73 -12.80
C SER A 30 37.55 25.07 -12.10
N SER A 31 38.58 24.26 -12.31
CA SER A 31 39.93 24.49 -11.76
C SER A 31 40.72 25.55 -12.53
N LEU A 32 40.31 25.93 -13.72
CA LEU A 32 40.95 26.97 -14.52
C LEU A 32 40.75 28.38 -13.93
N ILE A 33 39.62 28.67 -13.31
CA ILE A 33 39.32 29.98 -12.76
C ILE A 33 40.25 30.35 -11.59
N PRO A 34 40.40 29.52 -10.54
CA PRO A 34 41.33 29.82 -9.45
C PRO A 34 42.83 29.80 -9.91
N ALA A 35 43.17 28.98 -10.92
CA ALA A 35 44.51 28.99 -11.50
C ALA A 35 44.78 30.30 -12.26
N LEU A 36 43.80 30.83 -12.99
CA LEU A 36 43.87 32.13 -13.67
C LEU A 36 43.99 33.29 -12.66
N PHE A 37 43.24 33.24 -11.56
CA PHE A 37 43.34 34.22 -10.47
C PHE A 37 44.72 34.20 -9.80
N LEU A 38 45.28 33.02 -9.58
CA LEU A 38 46.60 32.85 -9.00
C LEU A 38 47.67 33.37 -9.95
N LEU A 39 47.55 33.12 -11.24
CA LEU A 39 48.45 33.63 -12.27
C LEU A 39 48.35 35.15 -12.38
N ALA A 40 47.15 35.72 -12.35
CA ALA A 40 46.94 37.17 -12.33
C ALA A 40 47.54 37.84 -11.07
N ALA A 41 47.35 37.21 -9.91
CA ALA A 41 47.95 37.70 -8.64
C ALA A 41 49.48 37.66 -8.67
N VAL A 42 50.09 36.62 -9.24
CA VAL A 42 51.53 36.50 -9.41
C VAL A 42 52.03 37.54 -10.42
N CYS A 43 51.37 37.77 -11.53
CA CYS A 43 51.71 38.81 -12.50
C CYS A 43 51.64 40.21 -11.87
N LEU A 44 50.55 40.49 -11.12
CA LEU A 44 50.40 41.78 -10.41
C LEU A 44 51.49 41.97 -9.35
N ALA A 45 51.85 40.95 -8.59
CA ALA A 45 52.94 40.97 -7.63
C ALA A 45 54.29 41.24 -8.34
N ALA A 46 54.55 40.63 -9.49
CA ALA A 46 55.77 40.86 -10.29
C ALA A 46 55.86 42.29 -10.80
N VAL A 47 54.73 42.88 -11.31
CA VAL A 47 54.68 44.26 -11.72
C VAL A 47 54.90 45.24 -10.57
N LEU A 48 54.29 44.97 -9.41
CA LEU A 48 54.49 45.77 -8.20
C LEU A 48 55.95 45.69 -7.70
N LEU A 49 56.59 44.51 -7.74
CA LEU A 49 58.00 44.34 -7.43
C LEU A 49 58.91 45.09 -8.38
N TRP A 50 58.61 45.10 -9.68
CA TRP A 50 59.38 45.88 -10.67
C TRP A 50 59.25 47.38 -10.43
N LEU A 51 58.05 47.89 -10.16
CA LEU A 51 57.79 49.30 -9.83
C LEU A 51 58.53 49.71 -8.51
N LEU A 52 58.49 48.88 -7.51
CA LEU A 52 59.18 49.10 -6.23
C LEU A 52 60.66 49.09 -6.41
N TRP A 53 61.21 48.23 -7.26
CA TRP A 53 62.66 48.19 -7.55
C TRP A 53 63.17 49.50 -8.19
N THR A 54 62.34 50.12 -9.02
CA THR A 54 62.68 51.37 -9.75
C THR A 54 62.47 52.63 -8.92
N PHE A 55 61.47 52.68 -8.02
CA PHE A 55 61.08 53.92 -7.33
C PHE A 55 61.50 53.99 -5.85
N VAL A 56 61.94 52.91 -5.17
CA VAL A 56 62.32 52.93 -3.75
C VAL A 56 63.82 52.76 -3.59
N PRO A 57 64.55 53.79 -3.20
CA PRO A 57 66.03 53.73 -3.15
C PRO A 57 66.56 53.00 -1.91
N ARG A 58 65.82 52.78 -0.83
CA ARG A 58 66.30 52.19 0.45
C ARG A 58 66.22 50.65 0.46
N ALA A 59 67.38 49.99 0.53
CA ALA A 59 67.48 48.52 0.53
C ALA A 59 66.62 47.78 1.59
N PRO A 60 66.53 48.18 2.88
CA PRO A 60 65.80 47.46 3.91
C PRO A 60 64.27 47.45 3.62
N VAL A 61 63.73 48.53 3.02
CA VAL A 61 62.33 48.63 2.68
C VAL A 61 61.96 47.67 1.53
N ARG A 62 62.83 47.48 0.56
CA ARG A 62 62.67 46.51 -0.54
C ARG A 62 62.53 45.08 -0.03
N TRP A 63 63.40 44.66 0.90
CA TRP A 63 63.34 43.31 1.49
C TRP A 63 62.11 43.10 2.34
N GLY A 64 61.60 44.09 3.07
CA GLY A 64 60.34 44.01 3.82
C GLY A 64 59.15 43.81 2.94
N ILE A 65 59.07 44.54 1.81
CA ILE A 65 57.95 44.40 0.87
C ILE A 65 58.02 43.08 0.13
N LEU A 66 59.19 42.61 -0.26
CA LEU A 66 59.36 41.31 -0.91
C LEU A 66 58.92 40.14 -0.01
N SER A 67 59.27 40.18 1.28
CA SER A 67 58.86 39.21 2.27
C SER A 67 57.33 39.23 2.51
N ALA A 68 56.70 40.41 2.53
CA ALA A 68 55.27 40.55 2.65
C ALA A 68 54.52 39.98 1.43
N CYS A 69 55.00 40.28 0.20
CA CYS A 69 54.41 39.75 -1.03
C CYS A 69 54.54 38.22 -1.12
N THR A 70 55.70 37.65 -0.76
CA THR A 70 55.89 36.19 -0.75
C THR A 70 54.98 35.52 0.30
N GLY A 71 54.80 36.13 1.48
CA GLY A 71 53.87 35.68 2.50
C GLY A 71 52.43 35.67 2.03
N LEU A 72 51.98 36.75 1.37
CA LEU A 72 50.65 36.84 0.79
C LEU A 72 50.38 35.79 -0.32
N CYS A 73 51.37 35.58 -1.19
CA CYS A 73 51.29 34.55 -2.22
C CYS A 73 51.22 33.14 -1.62
N ALA A 74 51.97 32.87 -0.57
CA ALA A 74 51.95 31.59 0.15
C ALA A 74 50.57 31.37 0.82
N LEU A 75 50.01 32.38 1.48
CA LEU A 75 48.68 32.32 2.09
C LEU A 75 47.58 32.11 1.04
N ALA A 76 47.65 32.82 -0.08
CA ALA A 76 46.72 32.63 -1.20
C ALA A 76 46.81 31.22 -1.80
N GLY A 77 48.03 30.70 -1.97
CA GLY A 77 48.25 29.32 -2.42
C GLY A 77 47.69 28.28 -1.44
N LEU A 78 47.90 28.49 -0.15
CA LEU A 78 47.37 27.61 0.89
C LEU A 78 45.83 27.65 0.94
N TRP A 79 45.25 28.84 0.75
CA TRP A 79 43.79 29.01 0.70
C TRP A 79 43.21 28.30 -0.51
N VAL A 80 43.76 28.46 -1.72
CA VAL A 80 43.35 27.78 -2.93
C VAL A 80 43.47 26.24 -2.80
N TYR A 81 44.60 25.77 -2.19
CA TYR A 81 44.81 24.36 -1.93
C TYR A 81 43.74 23.77 -1.00
N ARG A 82 43.42 24.47 0.11
CA ARG A 82 42.34 24.06 1.03
C ARG A 82 40.98 24.03 0.34
N GLN A 83 40.68 25.05 -0.45
CA GLN A 83 39.42 25.16 -1.18
C GLN A 83 39.27 24.00 -2.17
N ARG A 84 40.31 23.68 -2.93
CA ARG A 84 40.30 22.51 -3.85
C ARG A 84 40.07 21.21 -3.10
N ARG A 85 40.77 20.99 -2.01
CA ARG A 85 40.63 19.76 -1.22
C ARG A 85 39.24 19.59 -0.61
N GLN A 86 38.57 20.68 -0.27
CA GLN A 86 37.19 20.64 0.19
C GLN A 86 36.22 20.27 -0.95
N THR A 87 36.42 20.86 -2.13
CA THR A 87 35.58 20.57 -3.31
C THR A 87 35.72 19.12 -3.79
N ASP A 88 36.97 18.61 -3.80
CA ASP A 88 37.23 17.22 -4.19
C ASP A 88 36.60 16.22 -3.21
N ARG A 89 36.71 16.46 -1.90
CA ARG A 89 36.05 15.64 -0.88
C ARG A 89 34.52 15.65 -1.03
N PHE A 90 33.95 16.84 -1.25
CA PHE A 90 32.50 16.97 -1.49
C PHE A 90 32.03 16.17 -2.71
N ALA A 91 32.80 16.21 -3.80
CA ALA A 91 32.48 15.47 -5.00
C ALA A 91 32.57 13.94 -4.79
N ASP A 92 33.59 13.49 -4.06
CA ASP A 92 33.79 12.07 -3.75
C ASP A 92 32.65 11.56 -2.84
N GLU A 93 32.28 12.30 -1.79
CA GLU A 93 31.14 11.96 -0.90
C GLU A 93 29.81 11.92 -1.64
N LEU A 94 29.55 12.86 -2.56
CA LEU A 94 28.37 12.87 -3.41
C LEU A 94 28.33 11.65 -4.34
N CYS A 95 29.47 11.33 -4.98
CA CYS A 95 29.57 10.17 -5.85
C CYS A 95 29.34 8.86 -5.09
N GLU A 96 29.91 8.73 -3.89
CA GLU A 96 29.72 7.56 -3.03
C GLU A 96 28.23 7.41 -2.60
N THR A 97 27.59 8.53 -2.24
CA THR A 97 26.16 8.56 -1.88
C THR A 97 25.30 8.14 -3.06
N LEU A 98 25.58 8.67 -4.26
CA LEU A 98 24.84 8.30 -5.49
C LEU A 98 25.08 6.83 -5.88
N ASP A 99 26.31 6.33 -5.77
CA ASP A 99 26.64 4.92 -6.06
C ASP A 99 25.93 3.97 -5.08
N ALA A 100 25.81 4.35 -3.80
CA ALA A 100 25.05 3.59 -2.82
C ALA A 100 23.55 3.56 -3.16
N LEU A 101 22.96 4.71 -3.51
CA LEU A 101 21.54 4.83 -3.91
C LEU A 101 21.22 4.00 -5.17
N LEU A 102 22.13 4.05 -6.15
CA LEU A 102 21.97 3.28 -7.40
C LEU A 102 22.16 1.76 -7.21
N SER A 103 22.90 1.38 -6.16
CA SER A 103 23.10 -0.03 -5.79
C SER A 103 22.02 -0.56 -4.84
N ASP A 104 20.95 0.21 -4.62
CA ASP A 104 19.84 -0.11 -3.69
C ASP A 104 20.33 -0.35 -2.25
N ARG A 105 21.42 0.33 -1.87
CA ARG A 105 21.98 0.29 -0.52
C ARG A 105 21.69 1.60 0.19
N ARG A 106 21.36 1.50 1.46
CA ARG A 106 21.17 2.69 2.30
C ARG A 106 22.49 3.45 2.44
N PRO A 107 22.61 4.70 1.95
CA PRO A 107 23.84 5.45 2.06
C PRO A 107 24.16 5.74 3.52
N ARG A 108 25.44 5.69 3.89
CA ARG A 108 25.91 6.12 5.22
C ARG A 108 26.10 7.63 5.18
N LEU A 109 25.39 8.35 6.02
CA LEU A 109 25.61 9.78 6.23
C LEU A 109 26.94 9.97 6.99
N SER A 110 27.92 10.57 6.34
CA SER A 110 29.25 10.75 6.95
C SER A 110 29.24 11.73 8.12
N HIS A 111 28.37 12.76 8.09
CA HIS A 111 28.24 13.78 9.14
C HIS A 111 26.80 14.30 9.25
N PRO A 112 25.92 13.65 10.03
CA PRO A 112 24.49 14.01 10.08
C PRO A 112 24.19 15.35 10.79
N TYR A 113 25.16 15.97 11.44
CA TYR A 113 24.98 17.19 12.25
C TYR A 113 25.80 18.39 11.77
N ASP A 114 26.45 18.30 10.61
CA ASP A 114 27.26 19.40 10.07
C ASP A 114 26.41 20.24 9.12
N ASP A 115 26.36 21.56 9.35
CA ASP A 115 25.53 22.50 8.55
C ASP A 115 26.21 22.82 7.20
N SER A 116 26.92 21.83 6.64
CA SER A 116 27.62 21.92 5.38
C SER A 116 26.65 21.76 4.19
N LEU A 117 27.02 22.35 3.06
CA LEU A 117 26.26 22.21 1.81
C LEU A 117 26.15 20.75 1.38
N ALA A 118 27.15 19.92 1.70
CA ALA A 118 27.20 18.49 1.47
C ALA A 118 26.09 17.77 2.26
N SER A 119 25.98 18.05 3.55
CA SER A 119 24.97 17.46 4.44
C SER A 119 23.55 17.81 3.99
N ARG A 120 23.32 19.05 3.54
CA ARG A 120 22.01 19.50 3.02
C ARG A 120 21.63 18.79 1.72
N VAL A 121 22.58 18.61 0.80
CA VAL A 121 22.35 17.89 -0.47
C VAL A 121 22.13 16.39 -0.21
N GLN A 122 22.95 15.77 0.65
CA GLN A 122 22.79 14.38 1.05
C GLN A 122 21.41 14.14 1.71
N GLY A 123 20.98 15.05 2.61
CA GLY A 123 19.65 14.97 3.23
C GLY A 123 18.50 15.03 2.20
N LYS A 124 18.60 15.89 1.19
CA LYS A 124 17.62 15.97 0.10
C LYS A 124 17.62 14.71 -0.79
N LEU A 125 18.80 14.19 -1.10
CA LEU A 125 18.92 12.92 -1.84
C LEU A 125 18.32 11.75 -1.06
N MET A 126 18.56 11.70 0.25
CA MET A 126 17.99 10.67 1.12
C MET A 126 16.46 10.75 1.18
N GLN A 127 15.91 11.96 1.35
CA GLN A 127 14.47 12.19 1.32
C GLN A 127 13.84 11.73 0.00
N TYR A 128 14.50 12.02 -1.13
CA TYR A 128 14.04 11.57 -2.43
C TYR A 128 14.11 10.05 -2.60
N TYR A 129 15.18 9.43 -2.10
CA TYR A 129 15.32 7.97 -2.11
C TYR A 129 14.23 7.28 -1.28
N GLU A 130 13.96 7.77 -0.06
CA GLU A 130 12.91 7.22 0.81
C GLU A 130 11.54 7.32 0.12
N PHE A 131 11.22 8.46 -0.46
CA PHE A 131 9.99 8.66 -1.23
C PHE A 131 9.90 7.71 -2.44
N ALA A 132 10.97 7.59 -3.21
CA ALA A 132 11.02 6.69 -4.37
C ALA A 132 10.93 5.22 -3.97
N ASN A 133 11.56 4.84 -2.86
CA ASN A 133 11.54 3.48 -2.33
C ASN A 133 10.17 3.10 -1.76
N GLU A 134 9.51 4.02 -1.05
CA GLU A 134 8.13 3.83 -0.61
C GLU A 134 7.18 3.59 -1.79
N GLY A 135 7.30 4.39 -2.85
CA GLY A 135 6.53 4.20 -4.08
C GLY A 135 6.79 2.84 -4.76
N ARG A 136 8.04 2.38 -4.76
CA ARG A 136 8.39 1.03 -5.28
C ARG A 136 7.79 -0.09 -4.43
N LEU A 137 7.88 0.04 -3.11
CA LEU A 137 7.32 -0.95 -2.18
C LEU A 137 5.79 -1.01 -2.30
N GLN A 138 5.15 0.14 -2.43
CA GLN A 138 3.70 0.20 -2.66
C GLN A 138 3.31 -0.46 -3.98
N SER A 139 3.97 -0.11 -5.08
CA SER A 139 3.72 -0.73 -6.39
C SER A 139 3.95 -2.25 -6.40
N ARG A 140 4.93 -2.72 -5.62
CA ARG A 140 5.18 -4.16 -5.47
C ARG A 140 4.06 -4.86 -4.71
N ARG A 141 3.60 -4.27 -3.60
CA ARG A 141 2.45 -4.77 -2.83
C ARG A 141 1.18 -4.80 -3.68
N ASP A 142 0.94 -3.74 -4.45
CA ASP A 142 -0.22 -3.66 -5.35
C ASP A 142 -0.15 -4.78 -6.41
N LYS A 143 1.02 -5.01 -6.99
CA LYS A 143 1.23 -6.10 -7.95
C LYS A 143 1.00 -7.48 -7.33
N GLU A 144 1.55 -7.74 -6.16
CA GLU A 144 1.37 -9.01 -5.42
C GLU A 144 -0.11 -9.21 -5.06
N THR A 145 -0.80 -8.13 -4.66
CA THR A 145 -2.23 -8.13 -4.38
C THR A 145 -3.04 -8.49 -5.61
N ILE A 146 -2.73 -7.88 -6.77
CA ILE A 146 -3.42 -8.18 -8.04
C ILE A 146 -3.15 -9.62 -8.50
N GLN A 147 -1.91 -10.09 -8.38
CA GLN A 147 -1.57 -11.48 -8.75
C GLN A 147 -2.31 -12.50 -7.88
N GLY A 148 -2.36 -12.26 -6.56
CA GLY A 148 -3.15 -13.09 -5.66
C GLY A 148 -4.64 -13.09 -6.04
N LEU A 149 -5.21 -11.92 -6.31
CA LEU A 149 -6.60 -11.76 -6.74
C LEU A 149 -6.91 -12.58 -8.01
N VAL A 150 -6.07 -12.46 -9.05
CA VAL A 150 -6.26 -13.20 -10.32
C VAL A 150 -6.18 -14.71 -10.09
N SER A 151 -5.28 -15.17 -9.23
CA SER A 151 -5.17 -16.57 -8.86
C SER A 151 -6.43 -17.08 -8.16
N ASP A 152 -6.89 -16.35 -7.15
CA ASP A 152 -8.08 -16.70 -6.36
C ASP A 152 -9.33 -16.74 -7.24
N ILE A 153 -9.53 -15.74 -8.10
CA ILE A 153 -10.64 -15.71 -9.08
C ILE A 153 -10.58 -16.92 -10.01
N SER A 154 -9.39 -17.23 -10.54
CA SER A 154 -9.22 -18.34 -11.46
C SER A 154 -9.64 -19.67 -10.83
N HIS A 155 -9.28 -19.88 -9.56
CA HIS A 155 -9.70 -21.08 -8.82
C HIS A 155 -11.20 -21.12 -8.58
N GLN A 156 -11.80 -20.00 -8.17
CA GLN A 156 -13.25 -19.93 -7.85
C GLN A 156 -14.14 -20.06 -9.09
N VAL A 157 -13.66 -19.63 -10.27
CA VAL A 157 -14.38 -19.76 -11.55
C VAL A 157 -14.20 -21.14 -12.17
N LYS A 158 -13.02 -21.75 -12.03
CA LYS A 158 -12.73 -23.06 -12.66
C LYS A 158 -13.63 -24.18 -12.17
N THR A 159 -13.93 -24.21 -10.88
CA THR A 159 -14.75 -25.28 -10.26
C THR A 159 -16.18 -25.31 -10.78
N PRO A 160 -16.99 -24.21 -10.72
CA PRO A 160 -18.34 -24.24 -11.25
C PRO A 160 -18.38 -24.49 -12.77
N ILE A 161 -17.42 -23.96 -13.54
CA ILE A 161 -17.35 -24.24 -14.98
C ILE A 161 -17.11 -25.74 -15.26
N ALA A 162 -16.19 -26.36 -14.49
CA ALA A 162 -15.93 -27.80 -14.63
C ALA A 162 -17.18 -28.65 -14.30
N ASN A 163 -17.93 -28.27 -13.25
CA ASN A 163 -19.15 -28.94 -12.87
C ASN A 163 -20.24 -28.79 -13.96
N ILE A 164 -20.47 -27.59 -14.48
CA ILE A 164 -21.39 -27.33 -15.56
C ILE A 164 -21.03 -28.19 -16.79
N ARG A 165 -19.77 -28.23 -17.17
CA ARG A 165 -19.29 -29.05 -18.29
C ARG A 165 -19.56 -30.54 -18.08
N MET A 166 -19.21 -31.03 -16.88
CA MET A 166 -19.41 -32.44 -16.51
C MET A 166 -20.90 -32.84 -16.62
N PHE A 167 -21.83 -32.06 -16.05
CA PHE A 167 -23.24 -32.33 -16.11
C PHE A 167 -23.80 -32.21 -17.54
N ALA A 168 -23.30 -31.24 -18.32
CA ALA A 168 -23.68 -31.12 -19.74
C ALA A 168 -23.26 -32.36 -20.56
N GLU A 169 -22.07 -32.91 -20.30
CA GLU A 169 -21.59 -34.14 -20.96
C GLU A 169 -22.42 -35.38 -20.55
N ILE A 170 -22.82 -35.48 -19.26
CA ILE A 170 -23.67 -36.53 -18.76
C ILE A 170 -25.05 -36.48 -19.45
N LEU A 171 -25.64 -35.27 -19.53
CA LEU A 171 -26.96 -35.06 -20.18
C LEU A 171 -26.96 -35.43 -21.68
N GLN A 172 -25.82 -35.31 -22.36
CA GLN A 172 -25.67 -35.65 -23.79
C GLN A 172 -25.47 -37.14 -24.05
N LYS A 173 -24.83 -37.87 -23.13
CA LYS A 173 -24.32 -39.23 -23.40
C LYS A 173 -25.16 -40.35 -22.78
N HIS A 174 -26.06 -40.07 -21.85
CA HIS A 174 -26.77 -41.09 -21.07
C HIS A 174 -28.28 -41.04 -21.28
N ASN A 175 -28.89 -42.22 -21.36
CA ASN A 175 -30.35 -42.36 -21.23
C ASN A 175 -30.72 -42.16 -19.76
N LEU A 176 -31.06 -40.92 -19.41
CA LEU A 176 -31.41 -40.50 -18.06
C LEU A 176 -32.94 -40.54 -17.90
N SER A 177 -33.38 -40.82 -16.67
CA SER A 177 -34.76 -40.58 -16.29
C SER A 177 -35.05 -39.05 -16.26
N ASP A 178 -36.32 -38.68 -16.41
CA ASP A 178 -36.72 -37.26 -16.35
C ASP A 178 -36.32 -36.61 -14.99
N GLU A 179 -36.41 -37.39 -13.91
CA GLU A 179 -35.99 -36.95 -12.57
C GLU A 179 -34.48 -36.65 -12.49
N GLN A 180 -33.64 -37.55 -13.00
CA GLN A 180 -32.19 -37.34 -13.08
C GLN A 180 -31.83 -36.15 -13.96
N ARG A 181 -32.52 -35.99 -15.10
CA ARG A 181 -32.32 -34.85 -15.99
C ARG A 181 -32.63 -33.52 -15.29
N ASN A 182 -33.79 -33.47 -14.60
CA ASN A 182 -34.19 -32.27 -13.86
C ASN A 182 -33.21 -31.94 -12.72
N THR A 183 -32.71 -32.95 -12.00
CA THR A 183 -31.71 -32.77 -10.95
C THR A 183 -30.40 -32.17 -11.50
N PHE A 184 -29.90 -32.70 -12.62
CA PHE A 184 -28.66 -32.17 -13.23
C PHE A 184 -28.85 -30.76 -13.78
N LEU A 185 -30.00 -30.45 -14.38
CA LEU A 185 -30.33 -29.09 -14.83
C LEU A 185 -30.44 -28.12 -13.65
N ALA A 186 -31.05 -28.51 -12.54
CA ALA A 186 -31.13 -27.71 -11.32
C ALA A 186 -29.74 -27.43 -10.76
N THR A 187 -28.86 -28.44 -10.66
CA THR A 187 -27.49 -28.28 -10.21
C THR A 187 -26.66 -27.36 -11.13
N MET A 188 -26.86 -27.48 -12.46
CA MET A 188 -26.19 -26.56 -13.41
C MET A 188 -26.64 -25.10 -13.19
N THR A 189 -27.96 -24.89 -13.00
CA THR A 189 -28.52 -23.56 -12.72
C THR A 189 -27.90 -22.98 -11.45
N GLU A 190 -27.81 -23.77 -10.39
CA GLU A 190 -27.13 -23.37 -9.14
C GLU A 190 -25.65 -22.96 -9.36
N GLN A 191 -24.90 -23.68 -10.22
CA GLN A 191 -23.52 -23.30 -10.53
C GLN A 191 -23.47 -22.00 -11.36
N ILE A 192 -24.44 -21.73 -12.21
CA ILE A 192 -24.55 -20.45 -12.96
C ILE A 192 -24.84 -19.29 -11.99
N ASP A 193 -25.80 -19.47 -11.07
CA ASP A 193 -26.15 -18.48 -10.06
C ASP A 193 -24.94 -18.14 -9.17
N LYS A 194 -24.14 -19.16 -8.83
CA LYS A 194 -22.87 -18.99 -8.11
C LYS A 194 -21.84 -18.17 -8.89
N LEU A 195 -21.73 -18.39 -10.21
CA LEU A 195 -20.86 -17.59 -11.09
C LEU A 195 -21.32 -16.13 -11.18
N ASP A 196 -22.64 -15.90 -11.33
CA ASP A 196 -23.19 -14.54 -11.37
C ASP A 196 -22.94 -13.80 -10.06
N PHE A 197 -23.20 -14.43 -8.91
CA PHE A 197 -22.88 -13.89 -7.60
C PHE A 197 -21.39 -13.52 -7.46
N LEU A 198 -20.49 -14.41 -7.92
CA LEU A 198 -19.05 -14.18 -7.91
C LEU A 198 -18.69 -12.96 -8.77
N LEU A 199 -19.25 -12.86 -9.98
CA LEU A 199 -19.02 -11.73 -10.89
C LEU A 199 -19.48 -10.40 -10.28
N GLN A 200 -20.69 -10.35 -9.72
CA GLN A 200 -21.22 -9.16 -9.06
C GLN A 200 -20.37 -8.74 -7.85
N SER A 201 -19.92 -9.71 -7.06
CA SER A 201 -19.04 -9.47 -5.92
C SER A 201 -17.67 -8.93 -6.34
N LEU A 202 -17.09 -9.44 -7.45
CA LEU A 202 -15.84 -8.96 -8.01
C LEU A 202 -15.94 -7.53 -8.55
N ILE A 203 -17.06 -7.17 -9.19
CA ILE A 203 -17.31 -5.81 -9.65
C ILE A 203 -17.37 -4.85 -8.45
N LYS A 204 -18.09 -5.22 -7.37
CA LYS A 204 -18.17 -4.43 -6.15
C LYS A 204 -16.79 -4.27 -5.50
N MET A 205 -16.03 -5.35 -5.40
CA MET A 205 -14.64 -5.34 -4.86
C MET A 205 -13.72 -4.47 -5.70
N SER A 206 -13.73 -4.60 -7.03
CA SER A 206 -12.93 -3.77 -7.92
C SER A 206 -13.20 -2.28 -7.74
N ARG A 207 -14.47 -1.89 -7.60
CA ARG A 207 -14.84 -0.50 -7.31
C ARG A 207 -14.32 -0.03 -5.95
N LEU A 208 -14.35 -0.89 -4.93
CA LEU A 208 -13.80 -0.61 -3.61
C LEU A 208 -12.28 -0.38 -3.69
N GLU A 209 -11.53 -1.23 -4.38
CA GLU A 209 -10.06 -1.14 -4.43
C GLU A 209 -9.56 0.03 -5.29
N THR A 210 -10.19 0.28 -6.44
CA THR A 210 -9.76 1.35 -7.37
C THR A 210 -10.12 2.76 -6.90
N GLY A 211 -10.84 2.90 -5.79
CA GLY A 211 -11.29 4.23 -5.32
C GLY A 211 -12.42 4.85 -6.18
N THR A 212 -12.91 4.13 -7.20
CA THR A 212 -14.06 4.56 -8.02
C THR A 212 -15.40 4.39 -7.30
N PHE A 213 -15.35 3.91 -6.08
CA PHE A 213 -16.48 3.75 -5.18
C PHE A 213 -16.88 5.10 -4.59
N VAL A 214 -17.90 5.71 -5.13
CA VAL A 214 -18.43 6.98 -4.64
C VAL A 214 -19.45 6.72 -3.54
N LEU A 215 -19.17 7.19 -2.33
CA LEU A 215 -20.10 7.19 -1.20
C LEU A 215 -20.93 8.46 -1.22
N HIS A 216 -22.22 8.30 -1.03
CA HIS A 216 -23.17 9.40 -0.83
C HIS A 216 -23.54 9.46 0.67
N MET A 217 -22.62 10.04 1.46
CA MET A 217 -22.83 10.21 2.89
C MET A 217 -23.94 11.20 3.14
N ALA A 218 -24.95 10.78 3.87
CA ALA A 218 -26.08 11.62 4.29
C ALA A 218 -26.51 11.25 5.71
N GLU A 219 -27.11 12.19 6.43
CA GLU A 219 -27.80 11.89 7.67
C GLU A 219 -29.06 11.11 7.34
N GLY A 220 -29.16 9.89 7.83
CA GLY A 220 -30.25 8.98 7.52
C GLY A 220 -30.69 8.15 8.72
N ARG A 221 -31.95 7.76 8.73
CA ARG A 221 -32.52 6.89 9.77
C ARG A 221 -31.98 5.48 9.63
N LEU A 222 -31.35 5.00 10.71
CA LEU A 222 -30.68 3.71 10.69
C LEU A 222 -31.66 2.53 10.65
N ASN A 223 -32.85 2.67 11.25
CA ASN A 223 -33.92 1.66 11.21
C ASN A 223 -34.34 1.32 9.78
N GLU A 224 -34.44 2.31 8.87
CA GLU A 224 -34.79 2.10 7.46
C GLU A 224 -33.70 1.31 6.72
N THR A 225 -32.44 1.60 7.02
CA THR A 225 -31.27 0.92 6.45
C THR A 225 -31.19 -0.53 6.92
N ILE A 226 -31.46 -0.79 8.22
CA ILE A 226 -31.51 -2.12 8.81
C ILE A 226 -32.69 -2.92 8.23
N ALA A 227 -33.87 -2.33 8.15
CA ALA A 227 -35.04 -2.98 7.55
C ALA A 227 -34.78 -3.43 6.10
N ARG A 228 -34.12 -2.58 5.31
CA ARG A 228 -33.68 -2.91 3.94
C ARG A 228 -32.71 -4.09 3.92
N ALA A 229 -31.71 -4.10 4.81
CA ALA A 229 -30.78 -5.22 4.90
C ALA A 229 -31.47 -6.52 5.33
N MET A 230 -32.34 -6.47 6.34
CA MET A 230 -33.09 -7.64 6.81
C MET A 230 -34.04 -8.21 5.74
N SER A 231 -34.65 -7.37 4.90
CA SER A 231 -35.50 -7.81 3.82
C SER A 231 -34.80 -8.72 2.81
N THR A 232 -33.47 -8.57 2.63
CA THR A 232 -32.68 -9.40 1.69
C THR A 232 -32.52 -10.84 2.15
N VAL A 233 -32.62 -11.08 3.46
CA VAL A 233 -32.41 -12.41 4.05
C VAL A 233 -33.70 -13.03 4.59
N TRP A 234 -34.81 -12.29 4.55
CA TRP A 234 -36.09 -12.69 5.16
C TRP A 234 -36.58 -14.06 4.68
N THR A 235 -36.68 -14.26 3.38
CA THR A 235 -37.15 -15.51 2.79
C THR A 235 -36.27 -16.72 3.16
N LYS A 236 -34.96 -16.53 3.20
CA LYS A 236 -34.02 -17.58 3.60
C LYS A 236 -34.17 -17.93 5.09
N ALA A 237 -34.35 -16.92 5.93
CA ALA A 237 -34.56 -17.12 7.36
C ALA A 237 -35.90 -17.83 7.64
N GLU A 238 -36.97 -17.44 6.95
CA GLU A 238 -38.29 -18.07 7.04
C GLU A 238 -38.25 -19.55 6.62
N GLN A 239 -37.55 -19.86 5.51
CA GLN A 239 -37.40 -21.25 5.03
C GLN A 239 -36.66 -22.13 6.04
N LYS A 240 -35.70 -21.55 6.82
CA LYS A 240 -34.97 -22.25 7.87
C LYS A 240 -35.65 -22.18 9.26
N GLY A 241 -36.80 -21.52 9.36
CA GLY A 241 -37.47 -21.30 10.65
C GLY A 241 -36.65 -20.46 11.64
N ILE A 242 -35.76 -19.61 11.15
CA ILE A 242 -34.90 -18.73 11.97
C ILE A 242 -35.72 -17.52 12.42
N CYS A 243 -35.69 -17.23 13.74
CA CYS A 243 -36.32 -16.04 14.28
C CYS A 243 -35.44 -14.80 14.02
N LEU A 244 -35.91 -13.90 13.14
CA LEU A 244 -35.30 -12.62 12.86
C LEU A 244 -35.90 -11.51 13.76
N SER A 245 -35.09 -10.77 14.47
CA SER A 245 -35.53 -9.64 15.30
C SER A 245 -34.63 -8.42 15.14
N ALA A 246 -35.20 -7.22 15.33
CA ALA A 246 -34.46 -5.98 15.37
C ALA A 246 -34.89 -5.13 16.56
N ASP A 247 -33.91 -4.59 17.29
CA ASP A 247 -34.06 -3.63 18.37
C ASP A 247 -33.31 -2.35 17.98
N CYS A 248 -34.05 -1.42 17.38
CA CYS A 248 -33.54 -0.13 16.94
C CYS A 248 -34.59 0.94 17.20
N ALA A 249 -34.25 1.96 17.96
CA ALA A 249 -35.14 3.08 18.17
C ALA A 249 -35.34 3.88 16.87
N ASP A 250 -36.56 4.40 16.65
CA ASP A 250 -36.94 5.08 15.41
C ASP A 250 -36.22 6.41 15.16
N ASP A 251 -35.67 7.02 16.19
CA ASP A 251 -35.02 8.33 16.18
C ASP A 251 -33.50 8.26 15.96
N VAL A 252 -32.92 7.08 15.82
CA VAL A 252 -31.48 6.95 15.61
C VAL A 252 -31.11 7.33 14.18
N SER A 253 -30.50 8.52 14.04
CA SER A 253 -29.95 9.01 12.78
C SER A 253 -28.42 9.04 12.83
N VAL A 254 -27.76 8.64 11.74
CA VAL A 254 -26.30 8.55 11.63
C VAL A 254 -25.85 9.01 10.24
N GLN A 255 -24.69 9.64 10.16
CA GLN A 255 -24.04 9.96 8.90
C GLN A 255 -23.54 8.66 8.22
N HIS A 256 -24.25 8.20 7.20
CA HIS A 256 -23.87 6.99 6.47
C HIS A 256 -24.38 7.04 5.01
N ASP A 257 -23.92 6.13 4.18
CA ASP A 257 -24.54 5.86 2.88
C ASP A 257 -25.58 4.75 3.05
N PRO A 258 -26.91 5.05 2.99
CA PRO A 258 -27.97 4.06 3.29
C PRO A 258 -27.92 2.84 2.36
N ARG A 259 -27.49 3.02 1.11
CA ARG A 259 -27.42 1.93 0.14
C ARG A 259 -26.28 0.96 0.46
N TRP A 260 -25.08 1.52 0.66
CA TRP A 260 -23.90 0.72 0.90
C TRP A 260 -23.86 0.14 2.31
N THR A 261 -24.38 0.87 3.28
CA THR A 261 -24.53 0.32 4.64
C THR A 261 -25.53 -0.84 4.67
N ALA A 262 -26.67 -0.73 3.97
CA ALA A 262 -27.60 -1.85 3.84
C ALA A 262 -26.95 -3.06 3.17
N GLU A 263 -26.10 -2.85 2.15
CA GLU A 263 -25.33 -3.92 1.50
C GLU A 263 -24.35 -4.59 2.49
N ALA A 264 -23.63 -3.79 3.29
CA ALA A 264 -22.69 -4.32 4.29
C ALA A 264 -23.40 -5.14 5.38
N LEU A 265 -24.52 -4.60 5.91
CA LEU A 265 -25.35 -5.30 6.89
C LEU A 265 -25.98 -6.56 6.28
N GLY A 266 -26.44 -6.51 5.03
CA GLY A 266 -26.98 -7.65 4.31
C GLY A 266 -25.98 -8.80 4.15
N ASN A 267 -24.72 -8.50 3.85
CA ASN A 267 -23.66 -9.50 3.77
C ASN A 267 -23.40 -10.20 5.13
N ILE A 268 -23.46 -9.44 6.23
CA ILE A 268 -23.28 -10.01 7.58
C ILE A 268 -24.51 -10.81 7.98
N LEU A 269 -25.72 -10.32 7.68
CA LEU A 269 -26.99 -11.02 7.95
C LEU A 269 -27.13 -12.31 7.13
N ASP A 270 -26.70 -12.31 5.86
CA ASP A 270 -26.70 -13.53 5.04
C ASP A 270 -25.79 -14.60 5.65
N ASN A 271 -24.63 -14.21 6.15
CA ASN A 271 -23.76 -15.11 6.90
C ASN A 271 -24.43 -15.60 8.20
N ALA A 272 -25.04 -14.71 8.98
CA ALA A 272 -25.73 -15.07 10.22
C ALA A 272 -26.82 -16.12 9.96
N VAL A 273 -27.70 -15.88 8.97
CA VAL A 273 -28.77 -16.84 8.59
C VAL A 273 -28.19 -18.14 8.04
N LYS A 274 -27.13 -18.06 7.25
CA LYS A 274 -26.47 -19.21 6.63
C LYS A 274 -25.89 -20.17 7.67
N TYR A 275 -25.17 -19.65 8.67
CA TYR A 275 -24.46 -20.43 9.67
C TYR A 275 -25.28 -20.74 10.93
N THR A 276 -26.49 -20.19 11.03
CA THR A 276 -27.45 -20.55 12.09
C THR A 276 -28.19 -21.83 11.70
N PRO A 277 -28.28 -22.83 12.60
CA PRO A 277 -29.10 -24.01 12.40
C PRO A 277 -30.61 -23.68 12.28
N GLU A 278 -31.39 -24.61 11.75
CA GLU A 278 -32.85 -24.51 11.74
C GLU A 278 -33.42 -24.27 13.14
N GLY A 279 -34.39 -23.36 13.23
CA GLY A 279 -35.02 -22.97 14.50
C GLY A 279 -34.16 -22.05 15.40
N GLY A 280 -32.99 -21.62 14.92
CA GLY A 280 -32.17 -20.68 15.66
C GLY A 280 -32.68 -19.23 15.59
N SER A 281 -31.84 -18.27 16.03
CA SER A 281 -32.21 -16.85 16.04
C SER A 281 -31.07 -15.96 15.51
N VAL A 282 -31.47 -14.87 14.84
CA VAL A 282 -30.58 -13.78 14.43
C VAL A 282 -31.22 -12.46 14.89
N SER A 283 -30.47 -11.69 15.64
CA SER A 283 -30.95 -10.40 16.19
C SER A 283 -30.04 -9.24 15.77
N VAL A 284 -30.64 -8.12 15.49
CA VAL A 284 -29.96 -6.85 15.24
C VAL A 284 -30.27 -5.91 16.39
N SER A 285 -29.25 -5.34 17.07
CA SER A 285 -29.47 -4.32 18.09
C SER A 285 -28.62 -3.10 17.83
N VAL A 286 -29.19 -1.92 18.10
CA VAL A 286 -28.54 -0.62 17.88
C VAL A 286 -28.36 0.09 19.21
N ARG A 287 -27.14 0.56 19.46
CA ARG A 287 -26.77 1.32 20.66
C ARG A 287 -25.99 2.57 20.27
N PRO A 288 -26.59 3.76 20.38
CA PRO A 288 -25.85 5.00 20.21
C PRO A 288 -24.82 5.19 21.32
N TRP A 289 -23.58 5.58 20.96
CA TRP A 289 -22.52 6.00 21.87
C TRP A 289 -22.12 7.44 21.53
N GLN A 290 -21.24 8.02 22.32
CA GLN A 290 -20.87 9.43 22.17
C GLN A 290 -20.23 9.77 20.80
N PHE A 291 -19.42 8.88 20.24
CA PHE A 291 -18.68 9.10 18.98
C PHE A 291 -19.06 8.12 17.88
N TYR A 292 -19.71 7.02 18.24
CA TYR A 292 -20.09 5.96 17.32
C TYR A 292 -21.48 5.44 17.66
N THR A 293 -22.20 5.05 16.63
CA THR A 293 -23.38 4.22 16.80
C THR A 293 -22.98 2.78 16.52
N ARG A 294 -23.19 1.91 17.49
CA ARG A 294 -22.89 0.48 17.42
C ARG A 294 -24.11 -0.30 16.97
N ILE A 295 -23.94 -1.14 15.96
CA ILE A 295 -24.92 -2.07 15.44
C ILE A 295 -24.38 -3.48 15.69
N ASP A 296 -25.07 -4.27 16.52
CA ASP A 296 -24.71 -5.65 16.79
C ASP A 296 -25.62 -6.58 16.00
N ILE A 297 -25.05 -7.46 15.20
CA ILE A 297 -25.74 -8.57 14.54
C ILE A 297 -25.26 -9.84 15.25
N THR A 298 -26.19 -10.46 15.98
CA THR A 298 -25.90 -11.66 16.79
C THR A 298 -26.69 -12.85 16.25
N ASP A 299 -25.99 -13.94 16.03
CA ASP A 299 -26.55 -15.23 15.64
C ASP A 299 -26.32 -16.31 16.70
N THR A 300 -27.12 -17.37 16.67
CA THR A 300 -26.98 -18.57 17.49
C THR A 300 -26.38 -19.73 16.69
N GLY A 301 -25.46 -19.42 15.78
CA GLY A 301 -24.86 -20.36 14.83
C GLY A 301 -23.70 -21.18 15.40
N ILE A 302 -22.95 -21.79 14.50
CA ILE A 302 -21.82 -22.67 14.82
C ILE A 302 -20.69 -21.95 15.56
N GLY A 303 -20.61 -20.63 15.47
CA GLY A 303 -19.51 -19.80 16.01
C GLY A 303 -18.24 -19.85 15.18
N ILE A 304 -17.26 -19.07 15.61
CA ILE A 304 -15.96 -18.90 14.95
C ILE A 304 -14.85 -19.09 16.00
N PRO A 305 -13.83 -19.92 15.76
CA PRO A 305 -12.66 -20.02 16.61
C PRO A 305 -11.90 -18.67 16.69
N GLU A 306 -11.37 -18.34 17.86
CA GLU A 306 -10.71 -17.03 18.10
C GLU A 306 -9.53 -16.79 17.16
N GLU A 307 -8.79 -17.84 16.80
CA GLU A 307 -7.66 -17.81 15.87
C GLU A 307 -8.04 -17.32 14.46
N HIS A 308 -9.34 -17.42 14.10
CA HIS A 308 -9.87 -17.03 12.78
C HIS A 308 -10.52 -15.65 12.74
N TYR A 309 -10.57 -14.90 13.84
CA TYR A 309 -11.23 -13.58 13.88
C TYR A 309 -10.66 -12.55 12.89
N HIS A 310 -9.36 -12.61 12.63
CA HIS A 310 -8.74 -11.76 11.63
C HIS A 310 -8.92 -12.28 10.20
N ASP A 311 -8.99 -13.59 10.06
CA ASP A 311 -9.03 -14.22 8.75
C ASP A 311 -10.41 -14.16 8.10
N VAL A 312 -11.50 -14.11 8.90
CA VAL A 312 -12.88 -14.05 8.35
C VAL A 312 -13.15 -12.80 7.49
N PHE A 313 -12.35 -11.76 7.63
CA PHE A 313 -12.42 -10.55 6.81
C PHE A 313 -11.50 -10.59 5.57
N ARG A 314 -10.71 -11.67 5.39
CA ARG A 314 -9.91 -11.85 4.17
C ARG A 314 -10.81 -12.31 3.02
N ARG A 315 -10.45 -11.88 1.82
CA ARG A 315 -11.13 -12.29 0.59
C ARG A 315 -10.97 -13.81 0.38
N PHE A 316 -12.06 -14.44 -0.06
CA PHE A 316 -12.15 -15.89 -0.33
C PHE A 316 -11.86 -16.79 0.89
N TYR A 317 -11.77 -16.23 2.08
CA TYR A 317 -11.58 -17.02 3.28
C TYR A 317 -12.84 -17.79 3.65
N ARG A 318 -12.67 -19.06 3.99
CA ARG A 318 -13.71 -19.96 4.50
C ARG A 318 -13.09 -20.87 5.54
N GLY A 319 -13.65 -20.91 6.74
CA GLY A 319 -13.22 -21.86 7.76
C GLY A 319 -13.50 -23.31 7.33
N GLU A 320 -12.77 -24.25 7.86
CA GLU A 320 -12.90 -25.68 7.50
C GLU A 320 -14.32 -26.20 7.77
N GLU A 321 -14.93 -25.83 8.88
CA GLU A 321 -16.31 -26.21 9.24
C GLU A 321 -17.36 -25.56 8.32
N ALA A 322 -17.05 -24.42 7.75
CA ALA A 322 -17.89 -23.69 6.79
C ALA A 322 -17.69 -24.17 5.34
N ALA A 323 -16.72 -25.03 5.07
CA ALA A 323 -16.38 -25.47 3.70
C ALA A 323 -17.51 -26.24 3.01
N ALA A 324 -18.35 -26.93 3.77
CA ALA A 324 -19.51 -27.65 3.26
C ALA A 324 -20.72 -26.75 2.92
N MET A 325 -20.75 -25.52 3.42
CA MET A 325 -21.87 -24.59 3.17
C MET A 325 -21.60 -23.72 1.93
N GLU A 326 -22.66 -23.28 1.27
CA GLU A 326 -22.57 -22.41 0.09
C GLU A 326 -21.86 -21.07 0.38
N GLY A 327 -21.09 -20.55 -0.57
CA GLY A 327 -20.53 -19.20 -0.51
C GLY A 327 -19.11 -19.06 -1.06
N VAL A 328 -18.78 -17.85 -1.44
CA VAL A 328 -17.51 -17.49 -2.11
C VAL A 328 -16.47 -16.92 -1.15
N GLY A 329 -16.87 -16.52 0.07
CA GLY A 329 -15.96 -15.90 1.04
C GLY A 329 -15.63 -14.42 0.73
N LEU A 330 -16.55 -13.71 0.06
CA LEU A 330 -16.37 -12.29 -0.27
C LEU A 330 -17.27 -11.36 0.56
N GLY A 331 -18.33 -11.85 1.19
CA GLY A 331 -19.34 -11.03 1.86
C GLY A 331 -18.76 -10.20 3.02
N LEU A 332 -18.04 -10.82 3.96
CA LEU A 332 -17.42 -10.10 5.09
C LEU A 332 -16.30 -9.16 4.67
N TYR A 333 -15.53 -9.54 3.66
CA TYR A 333 -14.52 -8.64 3.07
C TYR A 333 -15.15 -7.37 2.50
N LEU A 334 -16.24 -7.51 1.72
CA LEU A 334 -16.99 -6.37 1.17
C LEU A 334 -17.61 -5.53 2.28
N ALA A 335 -18.24 -6.15 3.28
CA ALA A 335 -18.82 -5.46 4.42
C ALA A 335 -17.77 -4.62 5.15
N ASN A 336 -16.63 -5.20 5.48
CA ASN A 336 -15.53 -4.50 6.14
C ASN A 336 -14.99 -3.35 5.27
N GLY A 337 -14.80 -3.56 3.98
CA GLY A 337 -14.35 -2.53 3.05
C GLY A 337 -15.33 -1.34 2.94
N ILE A 338 -16.63 -1.61 2.89
CA ILE A 338 -17.69 -0.60 2.84
C ILE A 338 -17.72 0.24 4.13
N ILE A 339 -17.68 -0.39 5.29
CA ILE A 339 -17.74 0.28 6.59
C ILE A 339 -16.47 1.09 6.85
N THR A 340 -15.30 0.54 6.55
CA THR A 340 -14.01 1.25 6.69
C THR A 340 -13.96 2.51 5.83
N ARG A 341 -14.50 2.49 4.61
CA ARG A 341 -14.57 3.69 3.76
C ARG A 341 -15.53 4.75 4.29
N GLN A 342 -16.49 4.39 5.12
CA GLN A 342 -17.35 5.31 5.87
C GLN A 342 -16.73 5.74 7.21
N LYS A 343 -15.42 5.50 7.41
CA LYS A 343 -14.67 5.79 8.66
C LYS A 343 -15.16 5.00 9.87
N GLY A 344 -15.87 3.91 9.64
CA GLY A 344 -16.31 2.96 10.65
C GLY A 344 -15.36 1.76 10.73
N TYR A 345 -15.69 0.80 11.58
CA TYR A 345 -14.99 -0.47 11.68
C TYR A 345 -15.94 -1.59 12.12
N ILE A 346 -15.51 -2.84 11.91
CA ILE A 346 -16.25 -4.04 12.32
C ILE A 346 -15.38 -4.83 13.29
N SER A 347 -15.99 -5.31 14.38
CA SER A 347 -15.38 -6.27 15.28
C SER A 347 -16.21 -7.56 15.35
N VAL A 348 -15.59 -8.67 15.76
CA VAL A 348 -16.23 -9.96 15.92
C VAL A 348 -15.97 -10.48 17.34
N ALA A 349 -17.01 -11.02 17.94
CA ALA A 349 -16.95 -11.77 19.18
C ALA A 349 -17.76 -13.06 18.99
N SER A 350 -17.13 -14.22 19.20
CA SER A 350 -17.77 -15.49 18.92
C SER A 350 -17.31 -16.56 19.90
N LYS A 351 -18.12 -17.59 20.04
CA LYS A 351 -17.75 -18.81 20.75
C LYS A 351 -18.30 -20.00 19.98
N VAL A 352 -17.43 -20.94 19.66
CA VAL A 352 -17.80 -22.17 18.96
C VAL A 352 -18.97 -22.85 19.68
N GLY A 353 -20.00 -23.20 18.92
CA GLY A 353 -21.25 -23.82 19.40
C GLY A 353 -22.21 -22.87 20.15
N LYS A 354 -21.91 -21.56 20.25
CA LYS A 354 -22.79 -20.58 20.91
C LYS A 354 -23.26 -19.45 20.02
N GLY A 355 -22.64 -19.30 18.84
CA GLY A 355 -22.94 -18.26 17.88
C GLY A 355 -21.91 -17.14 17.81
N THR A 356 -22.22 -16.14 17.00
CA THR A 356 -21.33 -15.01 16.69
C THR A 356 -22.06 -13.69 16.84
N THR A 357 -21.34 -12.66 17.30
CA THR A 357 -21.77 -11.27 17.25
C THR A 357 -20.78 -10.46 16.42
N PHE A 358 -21.26 -9.92 15.31
CA PHE A 358 -20.54 -8.88 14.56
C PHE A 358 -21.02 -7.52 15.01
N SER A 359 -20.09 -6.68 15.50
CA SER A 359 -20.36 -5.32 15.94
C SER A 359 -19.83 -4.34 14.91
N ILE A 360 -20.70 -3.55 14.33
CA ILE A 360 -20.42 -2.52 13.32
C ILE A 360 -20.48 -1.16 14.02
N TYR A 361 -19.46 -0.34 13.82
CA TYR A 361 -19.35 0.99 14.41
C TYR A 361 -19.36 2.02 13.30
N LEU A 362 -20.38 2.87 13.27
CA LEU A 362 -20.51 4.02 12.38
C LEU A 362 -20.25 5.29 13.17
N LEU A 363 -19.58 6.26 12.58
CA LEU A 363 -19.30 7.55 13.20
C LEU A 363 -20.63 8.30 13.40
N SER A 364 -20.91 8.75 14.63
CA SER A 364 -22.13 9.52 14.97
C SER A 364 -22.03 10.96 14.57
#